data_67cacfc766c99dba58df82c10c008ba8
#
_entry.id   67cacfc766c99dba58df82c10c008ba8
#
_cell.length_a   1.000
_cell.length_b   1.000
_cell.length_c   1.000
_cell.angle_alpha   90.00
_cell.angle_beta   90.00
_cell.angle_gamma   90.00
#
_symmetry.space_group_name_H-M   'P 1'
#
loop_
_entity.id
_entity.type
_entity.pdbx_description
1 polymer ?
#
loop_
_entity_poly.entity_id
_entity_poly.type
_entity_poly.pdbx_seq_one_letter_code
_entity_poly.pdbx_strand_id
1 'polypeptide(L)'
;MDKNLLDLYSDYLLSSFGATTATGLSSLLDGQVSHDQVTRFLSGEAYTSKTLWQQIKPTLRSVERDEGVLIFDDTIQAKPHTDENELICWHFDHTENRSVKGINLLNCVYQIDDLTIPV
;
A
#
# COMPACT_ATOMS: atom_id res chain seq x y z
N MET A 1 2.46 14.22 -11.14
CA MET A 1 1.66 13.88 -9.94
C MET A 1 1.28 15.16 -9.21
N ASP A 2 0.04 15.33 -8.84
CA ASP A 2 -0.41 16.46 -8.02
C ASP A 2 0.05 16.26 -6.57
N LYS A 3 1.07 17.03 -6.15
CA LYS A 3 1.67 16.89 -4.80
C LYS A 3 0.66 17.20 -3.70
N ASN A 4 -0.22 18.19 -3.90
CA ASN A 4 -1.22 18.54 -2.90
C ASN A 4 -2.22 17.40 -2.68
N LEU A 5 -2.63 16.71 -3.74
CA LEU A 5 -3.56 15.58 -3.65
C LEU A 5 -2.85 14.33 -3.07
N LEU A 6 -1.56 14.15 -3.35
CA LEU A 6 -0.76 13.08 -2.75
C LEU A 6 -0.65 13.26 -1.23
N ASP A 7 -0.27 14.46 -0.77
CA ASP A 7 -0.12 14.75 0.65
C ASP A 7 -1.47 14.58 1.37
N LEU A 8 -2.53 15.13 0.80
CA LEU A 8 -3.89 15.02 1.33
C LEU A 8 -4.38 13.56 1.41
N TYR A 9 -4.12 12.76 0.37
CA TYR A 9 -4.48 11.34 0.35
C TYR A 9 -3.65 10.53 1.35
N SER A 10 -2.37 10.86 1.50
CA SER A 10 -1.49 10.23 2.50
C SER A 10 -1.95 10.53 3.92
N ASP A 11 -2.29 11.78 4.22
CA ASP A 11 -2.84 12.18 5.51
C ASP A 11 -4.18 11.46 5.81
N TYR A 12 -5.02 11.31 4.79
CA TYR A 12 -6.26 10.54 4.91
C TYR A 12 -6.01 9.07 5.24
N LEU A 13 -5.04 8.44 4.57
CA LEU A 13 -4.66 7.05 4.87
C LEU A 13 -4.13 6.89 6.30
N LEU A 14 -3.28 7.82 6.75
CA LEU A 14 -2.64 7.78 8.06
C LEU A 14 -3.61 8.08 9.21
N SER A 15 -4.62 8.92 8.98
CA SER A 15 -5.58 9.35 10.00
C SER A 15 -6.86 8.51 10.07
N SER A 16 -7.10 7.65 9.09
CA SER A 16 -8.34 6.87 9.01
C SER A 16 -8.26 5.55 9.79
N PHE A 17 -9.29 5.27 10.59
CA PHE A 17 -9.43 4.02 11.34
C PHE A 17 -10.35 2.98 10.65
N GLY A 18 -10.86 3.29 9.47
CA GLY A 18 -11.79 2.45 8.73
C GLY A 18 -11.42 2.35 7.25
N ALA A 19 -12.41 2.01 6.42
CA ALA A 19 -12.21 1.91 4.98
C ALA A 19 -11.83 3.27 4.36
N THR A 20 -10.69 3.31 3.69
CA THR A 20 -10.16 4.51 3.00
C THR A 20 -10.61 4.50 1.55
N THR A 21 -11.80 5.04 1.29
CA THR A 21 -12.38 5.10 -0.05
C THR A 21 -12.27 6.49 -0.68
N ALA A 22 -12.25 6.57 -2.01
CA ALA A 22 -12.27 7.85 -2.72
C ALA A 22 -13.51 8.70 -2.37
N THR A 23 -14.66 8.04 -2.18
CA THR A 23 -15.91 8.71 -1.74
C THR A 23 -15.78 9.21 -0.30
N GLY A 24 -15.14 8.45 0.59
CA GLY A 24 -14.89 8.86 1.98
C GLY A 24 -14.03 10.12 2.04
N LEU A 25 -12.94 10.18 1.29
CA LEU A 25 -12.10 11.38 1.21
C LEU A 25 -12.88 12.57 0.67
N SER A 26 -13.62 12.39 -0.43
CA SER A 26 -14.47 13.46 -0.99
C SER A 26 -15.47 14.01 0.01
N SER A 27 -16.11 13.13 0.80
CA SER A 27 -17.06 13.55 1.84
C SER A 27 -16.40 14.30 2.98
N LEU A 28 -15.20 13.90 3.41
CA LEU A 28 -14.44 14.60 4.45
C LEU A 28 -14.01 16.01 4.03
N LEU A 29 -13.84 16.22 2.74
CA LEU A 29 -13.44 17.50 2.16
C LEU A 29 -14.64 18.34 1.67
N ASP A 30 -15.86 18.00 2.09
CA ASP A 30 -17.08 18.68 1.64
C ASP A 30 -17.20 18.82 0.11
N GLY A 31 -16.68 17.82 -0.61
CA GLY A 31 -16.68 17.77 -2.07
C GLY A 31 -15.68 18.71 -2.77
N GLN A 32 -14.78 19.37 -2.05
CA GLN A 32 -13.71 20.20 -2.66
C GLN A 32 -12.82 19.39 -3.60
N VAL A 33 -12.62 18.10 -3.30
CA VAL A 33 -12.01 17.12 -4.18
C VAL A 33 -13.05 16.04 -4.45
N SER A 34 -13.41 15.85 -5.72
CA SER A 34 -14.40 14.83 -6.08
C SER A 34 -13.80 13.42 -6.02
N HIS A 35 -14.64 12.40 -5.77
CA HIS A 35 -14.21 11.01 -5.78
C HIS A 35 -13.61 10.59 -7.14
N ASP A 36 -14.06 11.17 -8.25
CA ASP A 36 -13.49 10.93 -9.58
C ASP A 36 -12.08 11.48 -9.72
N GLN A 37 -11.79 12.64 -9.09
CA GLN A 37 -10.43 13.19 -9.07
C GLN A 37 -9.50 12.28 -8.28
N VAL A 38 -9.93 11.78 -7.12
CA VAL A 38 -9.15 10.81 -6.33
C VAL A 38 -8.92 9.53 -7.12
N THR A 39 -9.96 8.98 -7.73
CA THR A 39 -9.86 7.75 -8.52
C THR A 39 -8.91 7.92 -9.72
N ARG A 40 -9.00 9.03 -10.44
CA ARG A 40 -8.07 9.33 -11.56
C ARG A 40 -6.65 9.55 -11.09
N PHE A 41 -6.46 10.19 -9.94
CA PHE A 41 -5.14 10.35 -9.32
C PHE A 41 -4.50 8.99 -9.00
N LEU A 42 -5.24 8.07 -8.38
CA LEU A 42 -4.76 6.74 -8.02
C LEU A 42 -4.51 5.84 -9.22
N SER A 43 -5.28 5.99 -10.30
CA SER A 43 -5.13 5.20 -11.53
C SER A 43 -4.19 5.84 -12.56
N GLY A 44 -3.74 7.06 -12.32
CA GLY A 44 -3.00 7.87 -13.30
C GLY A 44 -1.57 7.43 -13.57
N GLU A 45 -0.99 6.58 -12.70
CA GLU A 45 0.38 6.11 -12.84
C GLU A 45 0.50 4.62 -12.52
N ALA A 46 1.28 3.90 -13.31
CA ALA A 46 1.61 2.50 -13.05
C ALA A 46 2.78 2.41 -12.06
N TYR A 47 2.47 2.34 -10.79
CA TYR A 47 3.48 2.10 -9.76
C TYR A 47 3.94 0.65 -9.76
N THR A 48 5.25 0.46 -9.66
CA THR A 48 5.88 -0.86 -9.61
C THR A 48 6.83 -0.95 -8.41
N SER A 49 7.28 -2.15 -8.06
CA SER A 49 8.33 -2.34 -7.05
C SER A 49 9.60 -1.55 -7.39
N LYS A 50 9.93 -1.39 -8.67
CA LYS A 50 11.04 -0.55 -9.11
C LYS A 50 10.81 0.93 -8.78
N THR A 51 9.60 1.43 -8.94
CA THR A 51 9.23 2.81 -8.59
C THR A 51 9.37 3.03 -7.09
N LEU A 52 8.85 2.10 -6.27
CA LEU A 52 8.99 2.11 -4.82
C LEU A 52 10.48 2.13 -4.43
N TRP A 53 11.28 1.22 -4.98
CA TRP A 53 12.71 1.14 -4.72
C TRP A 53 13.44 2.45 -5.03
N GLN A 54 13.14 3.09 -6.16
CA GLN A 54 13.76 4.36 -6.53
C GLN A 54 13.48 5.48 -5.52
N GLN A 55 12.30 5.50 -4.89
CA GLN A 55 11.94 6.47 -3.88
C GLN A 55 12.60 6.18 -2.52
N ILE A 56 12.69 4.92 -2.14
CA ILE A 56 13.17 4.49 -0.82
C ILE A 56 14.70 4.41 -0.76
N LYS A 57 15.34 4.07 -1.87
CA LYS A 57 16.79 3.84 -1.95
C LYS A 57 17.65 4.93 -1.30
N PRO A 58 17.43 6.24 -1.50
CA PRO A 58 18.25 7.27 -0.82
C PRO A 58 18.15 7.21 0.69
N THR A 59 16.96 7.00 1.22
CA THR A 59 16.71 6.86 2.67
C THR A 59 17.39 5.61 3.21
N LEU A 60 17.21 4.47 2.53
CA LEU A 60 17.84 3.22 2.93
C LEU A 60 19.37 3.36 2.98
N ARG A 61 19.99 3.92 1.93
CA ARG A 61 21.43 4.13 1.85
C ARG A 61 22.00 5.05 2.94
N SER A 62 21.18 5.92 3.51
CA SER A 62 21.60 6.80 4.61
C SER A 62 21.62 6.11 5.98
N VAL A 63 20.91 4.98 6.12
CA VAL A 63 20.72 4.28 7.41
C VAL A 63 21.20 2.84 7.40
N GLU A 64 21.52 2.25 6.22
CA GLU A 64 21.97 0.87 6.13
C GLU A 64 23.30 0.63 6.85
N ARG A 65 23.41 -0.49 7.54
CA ARG A 65 24.61 -0.97 8.23
C ARG A 65 24.67 -2.49 8.13
N ASP A 66 25.85 -3.05 8.46
CA ASP A 66 26.09 -4.50 8.38
C ASP A 66 25.20 -5.31 9.35
N GLU A 67 24.75 -4.68 10.44
CA GLU A 67 23.85 -5.31 11.41
C GLU A 67 22.37 -5.33 10.97
N GLY A 68 22.03 -4.62 9.90
CA GLY A 68 20.67 -4.58 9.37
C GLY A 68 20.27 -5.91 8.76
N VAL A 69 18.98 -6.24 8.85
CA VAL A 69 18.40 -7.49 8.35
C VAL A 69 17.29 -7.23 7.35
N LEU A 70 17.15 -8.13 6.37
CA LEU A 70 16.01 -8.18 5.48
C LEU A 70 15.01 -9.21 6.01
N ILE A 71 13.76 -8.77 6.16
CA ILE A 71 12.65 -9.62 6.60
C ILE A 71 11.67 -9.73 5.45
N PHE A 72 11.36 -10.99 5.08
CA PHE A 72 10.38 -11.32 4.06
C PHE A 72 9.17 -11.95 4.71
N ASP A 73 7.99 -11.52 4.31
CA ASP A 73 6.73 -12.11 4.76
C ASP A 73 5.69 -12.04 3.63
N ASP A 74 4.80 -13.01 3.58
CA ASP A 74 3.68 -13.00 2.66
C ASP A 74 2.37 -12.68 3.40
N THR A 75 1.53 -11.91 2.73
CA THR A 75 0.25 -11.44 3.29
C THR A 75 -0.84 -11.56 2.23
N ILE A 76 -2.00 -12.07 2.61
CA ILE A 76 -3.15 -12.15 1.70
C ILE A 76 -4.00 -10.87 1.85
N GLN A 77 -4.00 -10.06 0.80
CA GLN A 77 -4.91 -8.93 0.70
C GLN A 77 -6.26 -9.41 0.18
N ALA A 78 -7.24 -9.55 1.06
CA ALA A 78 -8.58 -10.01 0.68
C ALA A 78 -9.26 -9.10 -0.34
N LYS A 79 -9.87 -9.71 -1.37
CA LYS A 79 -10.64 -9.07 -2.45
C LYS A 79 -11.97 -9.82 -2.67
N PRO A 80 -12.86 -9.88 -1.67
CA PRO A 80 -14.04 -10.76 -1.72
C PRO A 80 -15.02 -10.39 -2.83
N HIS A 81 -15.08 -9.11 -3.21
CA HIS A 81 -16.05 -8.58 -4.17
C HIS A 81 -15.49 -8.42 -5.60
N THR A 82 -14.25 -8.85 -5.85
CA THR A 82 -13.61 -8.77 -7.17
C THR A 82 -13.62 -10.14 -7.82
N ASP A 83 -13.88 -10.20 -9.13
CA ASP A 83 -13.81 -11.45 -9.89
C ASP A 83 -12.39 -12.02 -9.91
N GLU A 84 -12.29 -13.35 -10.01
CA GLU A 84 -11.01 -14.04 -10.14
C GLU A 84 -10.31 -13.65 -11.44
N ASN A 85 -9.00 -13.50 -11.37
CA ASN A 85 -8.14 -13.22 -12.51
C ASN A 85 -6.72 -13.76 -12.24
N GLU A 86 -5.74 -13.41 -13.06
CA GLU A 86 -4.35 -13.88 -12.90
C GLU A 86 -3.70 -13.50 -11.57
N LEU A 87 -4.17 -12.45 -10.89
CA LEU A 87 -3.63 -11.98 -9.61
C LEU A 87 -4.54 -12.30 -8.44
N ILE A 88 -5.87 -12.32 -8.66
CA ILE A 88 -6.89 -12.54 -7.63
C ILE A 88 -7.40 -13.95 -7.74
N CYS A 89 -7.00 -14.78 -6.80
CA CYS A 89 -7.42 -16.18 -6.70
C CYS A 89 -7.60 -16.59 -5.24
N TRP A 90 -7.94 -17.87 -5.01
CA TRP A 90 -8.11 -18.40 -3.66
C TRP A 90 -6.78 -18.84 -3.07
N HIS A 91 -6.50 -18.35 -1.87
CA HIS A 91 -5.35 -18.71 -1.06
C HIS A 91 -5.80 -19.24 0.28
N PHE A 92 -5.04 -20.17 0.86
CA PHE A 92 -5.29 -20.60 2.22
C PHE A 92 -4.57 -19.64 3.19
N ASP A 93 -5.36 -18.95 4.02
CA ASP A 93 -4.84 -18.06 5.05
C ASP A 93 -4.64 -18.85 6.34
N HIS A 94 -3.38 -19.06 6.71
CA HIS A 94 -3.01 -19.80 7.92
C HIS A 94 -3.36 -19.03 9.21
N THR A 95 -3.44 -17.72 9.15
CA THR A 95 -3.81 -16.89 10.32
C THR A 95 -5.30 -17.02 10.63
N GLU A 96 -6.13 -17.00 9.59
CA GLU A 96 -7.58 -17.16 9.72
C GLU A 96 -8.04 -18.62 9.61
N ASN A 97 -7.14 -19.54 9.27
CA ASN A 97 -7.39 -20.97 9.05
C ASN A 97 -8.56 -21.23 8.09
N ARG A 98 -8.61 -20.46 7.01
CA ARG A 98 -9.64 -20.59 5.95
C ARG A 98 -9.10 -20.14 4.58
N SER A 99 -9.81 -20.54 3.52
CA SER A 99 -9.52 -19.99 2.19
C SER A 99 -10.09 -18.59 2.05
N VAL A 100 -9.26 -17.68 1.53
CA VAL A 100 -9.59 -16.28 1.28
C VAL A 100 -9.31 -15.95 -0.19
N LYS A 101 -10.27 -15.33 -0.86
CA LYS A 101 -10.06 -14.81 -2.20
C LYS A 101 -9.34 -13.47 -2.14
N GLY A 102 -8.19 -13.35 -2.77
CA GLY A 102 -7.37 -12.15 -2.69
C GLY A 102 -6.10 -12.22 -3.53
N ILE A 103 -5.22 -11.31 -3.22
CA ILE A 103 -3.87 -11.20 -3.81
C ILE A 103 -2.88 -11.63 -2.74
N ASN A 104 -1.99 -12.56 -3.06
CA ASN A 104 -0.85 -12.88 -2.20
C ASN A 104 0.28 -11.88 -2.47
N LEU A 105 0.64 -11.10 -1.45
CA LEU A 105 1.66 -10.05 -1.50
C LEU A 105 2.91 -10.53 -0.75
N LEU A 106 4.01 -10.71 -1.46
CA LEU A 106 5.32 -10.88 -0.83
C LEU A 106 5.86 -9.49 -0.46
N ASN A 107 6.06 -9.27 0.83
CA ASN A 107 6.59 -8.05 1.38
C ASN A 107 8.05 -8.24 1.79
N CYS A 108 8.86 -7.21 1.61
CA CYS A 108 10.21 -7.17 2.12
C CYS A 108 10.44 -5.87 2.89
N VAL A 109 11.01 -5.98 4.08
CA VAL A 109 11.41 -4.83 4.88
C VAL A 109 12.88 -4.96 5.30
N TYR A 110 13.57 -3.83 5.34
CA TYR A 110 14.86 -3.71 5.99
C TYR A 110 14.67 -3.20 7.40
N GLN A 111 15.25 -3.87 8.38
CA GLN A 111 15.20 -3.48 9.79
C GLN A 111 16.60 -3.26 10.34
N ILE A 112 16.76 -2.15 11.05
CA ILE A 112 17.94 -1.80 11.82
C ILE A 112 17.50 -1.02 13.05
N ASP A 113 17.96 -1.40 14.25
CA ASP A 113 17.53 -0.82 15.52
C ASP A 113 15.99 -0.76 15.60
N ASP A 114 15.42 0.42 15.84
CA ASP A 114 13.97 0.66 15.90
C ASP A 114 13.39 1.10 14.53
N LEU A 115 14.19 1.11 13.46
CA LEU A 115 13.79 1.56 12.14
C LEU A 115 13.44 0.38 11.23
N THR A 116 12.25 0.40 10.65
CA THR A 116 11.79 -0.55 9.64
C THR A 116 11.40 0.18 8.37
N ILE A 117 11.99 -0.20 7.24
CA ILE A 117 11.79 0.44 5.94
C ILE A 117 11.31 -0.63 4.94
N PRO A 118 10.17 -0.45 4.26
CA PRO A 118 9.77 -1.32 3.15
C PRO A 118 10.75 -1.15 1.97
N VAL A 119 11.13 -2.26 1.32
CA VAL A 119 12.11 -2.29 0.22
C VAL A 119 11.63 -3.10 -0.97
#